data_9ab09ff911144759c5e27d38258a5111
#
_entry.id   9ab09ff911144759c5e27d38258a5111
#
_cell.length_a   1.000
_cell.length_b   1.000
_cell.length_c   1.000
_cell.angle_alpha   90.00
_cell.angle_beta   90.00
_cell.angle_gamma   90.00
#
_symmetry.space_group_name_H-M   'P 1'
#
loop_
_entity.id
_entity.type
_entity.pdbx_description
1 polymer ?
#
loop_
_entity_poly.entity_id
_entity_poly.type
_entity_poly.pdbx_seq_one_letter_code
_entity_poly.pdbx_strand_id
1 'polypeptide(L)'
;TDGNAPWANAVGTGSTTNTFTPPSATPGTTYYRVLVNATGADCAQAVSSVVTAIIIPDIVVETQPTNVNECVGGLDQMTVAISGGSGLISYQWQSSTDGNEPWANAVGTGSTTNTFTPPSATPGTTYYRVLVNASNSDCQQAVSSVVTAIIIPDIVVETQPTNVNECVGGLDQMTVAISGGSGLISYQWQSS
;
A
#
# COMPACT_ATOMS: atom_id res chain seq x y z
N THR A 1 -2.07 -32.63 -3.33
CA THR A 1 -1.61 -33.98 -3.80
C THR A 1 -0.21 -33.83 -4.36
N ASP A 2 0.66 -34.81 -4.12
CA ASP A 2 2.10 -34.80 -4.44
C ASP A 2 2.42 -35.42 -5.82
N GLY A 3 1.43 -35.65 -6.67
CA GLY A 3 1.58 -36.35 -7.94
C GLY A 3 1.67 -37.88 -7.81
N ASN A 4 1.72 -38.42 -6.59
CA ASN A 4 1.75 -39.85 -6.27
C ASN A 4 0.40 -40.37 -5.77
N ALA A 5 -0.54 -39.50 -5.43
CA ALA A 5 -1.88 -39.85 -4.99
C ALA A 5 -2.67 -40.59 -6.12
N PRO A 6 -3.75 -41.32 -5.80
CA PRO A 6 -4.60 -41.91 -6.82
C PRO A 6 -5.08 -40.87 -7.83
N TRP A 7 -4.90 -41.18 -9.11
CA TRP A 7 -5.32 -40.29 -10.20
C TRP A 7 -6.83 -40.42 -10.42
N ALA A 8 -7.48 -39.25 -10.55
CA ALA A 8 -8.89 -39.16 -10.95
C ALA A 8 -9.01 -38.34 -12.25
N ASN A 9 -10.16 -38.44 -12.91
CA ASN A 9 -10.42 -37.64 -14.10
C ASN A 9 -10.36 -36.17 -13.76
N ALA A 10 -9.61 -35.40 -14.54
CA ALA A 10 -9.48 -33.98 -14.36
C ALA A 10 -10.80 -33.27 -14.70
N VAL A 11 -11.15 -32.29 -13.89
CA VAL A 11 -12.25 -31.32 -14.13
C VAL A 11 -11.66 -30.05 -14.67
N GLY A 12 -12.19 -29.56 -15.80
CA GLY A 12 -11.71 -28.36 -16.46
C GLY A 12 -12.09 -28.36 -17.94
N THR A 13 -11.81 -27.25 -18.62
CA THR A 13 -12.14 -27.14 -20.05
C THR A 13 -11.16 -27.94 -20.88
N GLY A 14 -11.71 -28.80 -21.77
CA GLY A 14 -10.91 -29.66 -22.66
C GLY A 14 -10.37 -30.92 -22.02
N SER A 15 -10.94 -31.38 -20.90
CA SER A 15 -10.47 -32.59 -20.19
C SER A 15 -10.45 -33.90 -21.03
N THR A 16 -11.11 -33.94 -22.18
CA THR A 16 -11.15 -35.03 -23.13
C THR A 16 -10.60 -34.68 -24.52
N THR A 17 -9.88 -33.58 -24.64
CA THR A 17 -9.27 -33.10 -25.89
C THR A 17 -7.75 -33.08 -25.79
N ASN A 18 -7.06 -32.73 -26.86
CA ASN A 18 -5.61 -32.58 -26.87
C ASN A 18 -5.12 -31.27 -26.21
N THR A 19 -6.04 -30.41 -25.78
CA THR A 19 -5.77 -29.20 -25.01
C THR A 19 -6.60 -29.22 -23.74
N PHE A 20 -6.03 -28.79 -22.63
CA PHE A 20 -6.69 -28.77 -21.33
C PHE A 20 -6.38 -27.47 -20.59
N THR A 21 -7.41 -26.80 -20.09
CA THR A 21 -7.28 -25.61 -19.23
C THR A 21 -7.63 -26.02 -17.80
N PRO A 22 -6.65 -26.02 -16.88
CA PRO A 22 -6.89 -26.27 -15.46
C PRO A 22 -7.83 -25.23 -14.83
N PRO A 23 -8.65 -25.60 -13.84
CA PRO A 23 -9.39 -24.63 -13.03
C PRO A 23 -8.44 -23.68 -12.30
N SER A 24 -8.75 -22.39 -12.28
CA SER A 24 -7.95 -21.32 -11.65
C SER A 24 -8.68 -20.57 -10.54
N ALA A 25 -9.85 -21.04 -10.11
CA ALA A 25 -10.65 -20.34 -9.10
C ALA A 25 -10.12 -20.46 -7.66
N THR A 26 -9.27 -21.45 -7.38
CA THR A 26 -8.76 -21.73 -6.03
C THR A 26 -7.24 -21.82 -6.07
N PRO A 27 -6.53 -21.02 -5.24
CA PRO A 27 -5.08 -21.11 -5.15
C PRO A 27 -4.61 -22.50 -4.69
N GLY A 28 -3.47 -22.94 -5.23
CA GLY A 28 -2.88 -24.22 -4.88
C GLY A 28 -2.09 -24.83 -6.01
N THR A 29 -1.52 -26.01 -5.75
CA THR A 29 -0.76 -26.80 -6.73
C THR A 29 -1.52 -28.06 -7.07
N THR A 30 -1.72 -28.32 -8.37
CA THR A 30 -2.36 -29.53 -8.86
C THR A 30 -1.48 -30.16 -9.94
N TYR A 31 -1.39 -31.49 -9.92
CA TYR A 31 -0.61 -32.28 -10.87
C TYR A 31 -1.53 -32.87 -11.93
N TYR A 32 -1.11 -32.87 -13.18
CA TYR A 32 -1.87 -33.35 -14.32
C TYR A 32 -1.03 -34.29 -15.17
N ARG A 33 -1.67 -35.26 -15.79
CA ARG A 33 -1.17 -36.07 -16.90
C ARG A 33 -2.31 -36.38 -17.85
N VAL A 34 -2.01 -36.70 -19.09
CA VAL A 34 -3.01 -37.13 -20.05
C VAL A 34 -2.81 -38.61 -20.39
N LEU A 35 -3.91 -39.34 -20.48
CA LEU A 35 -3.99 -40.69 -20.98
C LEU A 35 -4.54 -40.66 -22.40
N VAL A 36 -3.85 -41.22 -23.35
CA VAL A 36 -4.24 -41.23 -24.75
C VAL A 36 -4.47 -42.69 -25.21
N ASN A 37 -5.66 -42.91 -25.73
CA ASN A 37 -6.07 -44.23 -26.24
C ASN A 37 -6.40 -44.12 -27.74
N ALA A 38 -6.09 -45.18 -28.48
CA ALA A 38 -6.58 -45.38 -29.84
C ALA A 38 -7.68 -46.46 -29.83
N THR A 39 -8.79 -46.18 -30.53
CA THR A 39 -9.86 -47.16 -30.74
C THR A 39 -9.68 -47.85 -32.09
N GLY A 40 -9.71 -49.14 -32.14
CA GLY A 40 -9.64 -49.93 -33.40
C GLY A 40 -8.33 -50.66 -33.66
N ALA A 41 -7.37 -50.66 -32.71
CA ALA A 41 -6.16 -51.49 -32.73
C ALA A 41 -5.82 -51.87 -31.30
N ASP A 42 -5.16 -53.02 -31.10
CA ASP A 42 -4.67 -53.48 -29.79
C ASP A 42 -3.45 -52.68 -29.31
N CYS A 43 -3.52 -51.35 -29.46
CA CYS A 43 -2.46 -50.43 -29.03
C CYS A 43 -2.53 -50.17 -27.53
N ALA A 44 -1.39 -50.19 -26.87
CA ALA A 44 -1.29 -49.82 -25.46
C ALA A 44 -1.63 -48.35 -25.25
N GLN A 45 -2.28 -48.04 -24.12
CA GLN A 45 -2.52 -46.67 -23.69
C GLN A 45 -1.20 -45.92 -23.51
N ALA A 46 -1.12 -44.71 -24.07
CA ALA A 46 0.01 -43.83 -23.85
C ALA A 46 -0.29 -42.91 -22.65
N VAL A 47 0.73 -42.65 -21.84
CA VAL A 47 0.65 -41.77 -20.66
C VAL A 47 1.70 -40.70 -20.78
N SER A 48 1.32 -39.43 -20.63
CA SER A 48 2.28 -38.33 -20.64
C SER A 48 3.08 -38.30 -19.34
N SER A 49 4.16 -37.51 -19.34
CA SER A 49 4.81 -37.03 -18.12
C SER A 49 3.81 -36.25 -17.27
N VAL A 50 4.11 -36.15 -15.97
CA VAL A 50 3.34 -35.29 -15.03
C VAL A 50 3.77 -33.86 -15.19
N VAL A 51 2.79 -32.97 -15.23
CA VAL A 51 2.98 -31.52 -15.24
C VAL A 51 2.24 -30.89 -14.07
N THR A 52 2.63 -29.68 -13.66
CA THR A 52 2.03 -28.95 -12.55
C THR A 52 1.30 -27.71 -13.04
N ALA A 53 0.12 -27.46 -12.47
CA ALA A 53 -0.52 -26.16 -12.49
C ALA A 53 -0.43 -25.55 -11.09
N ILE A 54 0.12 -24.36 -10.98
CA ILE A 54 0.24 -23.59 -9.74
C ILE A 54 -0.64 -22.36 -9.87
N ILE A 55 -1.70 -22.30 -9.08
CA ILE A 55 -2.59 -21.16 -9.01
C ILE A 55 -2.18 -20.32 -7.78
N ILE A 56 -1.77 -19.10 -8.03
CA ILE A 56 -1.24 -18.17 -7.03
C ILE A 56 -2.39 -17.27 -6.58
N PRO A 57 -2.54 -17.01 -5.26
CA PRO A 57 -3.53 -16.03 -4.79
C PRO A 57 -3.18 -14.62 -5.28
N ASP A 58 -4.19 -13.82 -5.60
CA ASP A 58 -4.00 -12.40 -5.91
C ASP A 58 -3.38 -11.65 -4.73
N ILE A 59 -2.73 -10.52 -5.03
CA ILE A 59 -2.21 -9.63 -4.00
C ILE A 59 -3.38 -8.92 -3.33
N VAL A 60 -3.41 -8.95 -1.99
CA VAL A 60 -4.38 -8.23 -1.17
C VAL A 60 -3.63 -7.31 -0.21
N VAL A 61 -4.07 -6.05 -0.11
CA VAL A 61 -3.57 -5.12 0.91
C VAL A 61 -4.34 -5.40 2.20
N GLU A 62 -3.72 -6.16 3.11
CA GLU A 62 -4.29 -6.59 4.39
C GLU A 62 -4.36 -5.44 5.40
N THR A 63 -3.27 -4.67 5.47
CA THR A 63 -3.23 -3.46 6.30
C THR A 63 -3.16 -2.24 5.39
N GLN A 64 -4.21 -1.43 5.44
CA GLN A 64 -4.25 -0.17 4.70
C GLN A 64 -3.40 0.88 5.40
N PRO A 65 -2.81 1.84 4.64
CA PRO A 65 -2.09 2.94 5.24
C PRO A 65 -3.03 3.84 6.02
N THR A 66 -2.49 4.61 6.96
CA THR A 66 -3.22 5.58 7.78
C THR A 66 -2.80 7.00 7.44
N ASN A 67 -3.68 7.97 7.71
CA ASN A 67 -3.36 9.39 7.54
C ASN A 67 -2.21 9.82 8.45
N VAL A 68 -1.39 10.74 7.95
CA VAL A 68 -0.35 11.46 8.70
C VAL A 68 -0.83 12.88 8.97
N ASN A 69 -0.62 13.37 10.19
CA ASN A 69 -0.93 14.73 10.59
C ASN A 69 0.17 15.20 11.55
N GLU A 70 1.11 15.98 11.05
CA GLU A 70 2.32 16.37 11.76
C GLU A 70 2.73 17.80 11.44
N CYS A 71 3.60 18.39 12.26
CA CYS A 71 4.21 19.70 11.98
C CYS A 71 5.34 19.56 10.96
N VAL A 72 5.77 20.70 10.42
CA VAL A 72 6.93 20.79 9.53
C VAL A 72 8.13 20.05 10.14
N GLY A 73 8.79 19.21 9.33
CA GLY A 73 9.94 18.40 9.76
C GLY A 73 9.58 17.09 10.48
N GLY A 74 8.29 16.76 10.62
CA GLY A 74 7.85 15.47 11.15
C GLY A 74 8.30 14.29 10.28
N LEU A 75 8.30 13.09 10.86
CA LEU A 75 8.80 11.86 10.23
C LEU A 75 7.81 10.69 10.35
N ASP A 76 6.53 11.00 10.50
CA ASP A 76 5.47 9.99 10.56
C ASP A 76 5.40 9.20 9.25
N GLN A 77 5.01 7.94 9.36
CA GLN A 77 5.08 6.98 8.26
C GLN A 77 3.71 6.40 7.91
N MET A 78 3.52 6.17 6.63
CA MET A 78 2.44 5.36 6.08
C MET A 78 2.97 3.96 5.81
N THR A 79 2.30 2.93 6.31
CA THR A 79 2.75 1.53 6.17
C THR A 79 1.62 0.66 5.64
N VAL A 80 1.96 -0.30 4.79
CA VAL A 80 1.04 -1.33 4.30
C VAL A 80 1.57 -2.73 4.60
N ALA A 81 0.65 -3.67 4.82
CA ALA A 81 0.97 -5.09 4.81
C ALA A 81 0.12 -5.79 3.73
N ILE A 82 0.67 -6.80 3.11
CA ILE A 82 0.04 -7.53 2.02
C ILE A 82 0.05 -9.04 2.26
N SER A 83 -0.84 -9.73 1.56
CA SER A 83 -0.81 -11.19 1.37
C SER A 83 -0.95 -11.55 -0.10
N GLY A 84 -0.73 -12.80 -0.46
CA GLY A 84 -0.82 -13.27 -1.84
C GLY A 84 0.35 -12.84 -2.72
N GLY A 85 0.18 -13.00 -4.04
CA GLY A 85 1.23 -12.80 -5.01
C GLY A 85 2.35 -13.84 -4.94
N SER A 86 3.31 -13.78 -5.86
CA SER A 86 4.53 -14.58 -5.81
C SER A 86 5.69 -13.89 -6.53
N GLY A 87 6.91 -14.35 -6.22
CA GLY A 87 8.12 -13.74 -6.75
C GLY A 87 8.52 -12.47 -6.00
N LEU A 88 9.13 -11.53 -6.72
CA LEU A 88 9.51 -10.25 -6.12
C LEU A 88 8.30 -9.33 -6.01
N ILE A 89 8.00 -8.91 -4.80
CA ILE A 89 6.99 -7.89 -4.55
C ILE A 89 7.63 -6.52 -4.71
N SER A 90 6.97 -5.64 -5.44
CA SER A 90 7.38 -4.25 -5.62
C SER A 90 6.27 -3.30 -5.20
N TYR A 91 6.67 -2.16 -4.66
CA TYR A 91 5.79 -1.09 -4.20
C TYR A 91 6.10 0.18 -4.99
N GLN A 92 5.08 0.98 -5.26
CA GLN A 92 5.23 2.32 -5.80
C GLN A 92 4.19 3.23 -5.16
N TRP A 93 4.63 4.07 -4.24
CA TRP A 93 3.78 5.13 -3.72
C TRP A 93 3.54 6.20 -4.78
N GLN A 94 2.32 6.69 -4.79
CA GLN A 94 1.88 7.76 -5.68
C GLN A 94 1.26 8.90 -4.87
N SER A 95 1.37 10.11 -5.38
CA SER A 95 0.80 11.31 -4.79
C SER A 95 -0.15 12.03 -5.74
N SER A 96 -1.12 12.72 -5.16
CA SER A 96 -2.06 13.62 -5.84
C SER A 96 -2.34 14.82 -4.95
N THR A 97 -2.69 15.94 -5.55
CA THR A 97 -3.04 17.18 -4.83
C THR A 97 -4.49 17.22 -4.34
N ASP A 98 -5.35 16.40 -4.91
CA ASP A 98 -6.80 16.39 -4.62
C ASP A 98 -7.38 14.99 -4.35
N GLY A 99 -6.52 13.96 -4.36
CA GLY A 99 -6.92 12.56 -4.17
C GLY A 99 -7.52 11.87 -5.41
N ASN A 100 -7.50 12.55 -6.56
CA ASN A 100 -8.01 12.05 -7.84
C ASN A 100 -6.89 11.92 -8.88
N GLU A 101 -7.21 11.38 -10.04
CA GLU A 101 -6.29 11.35 -11.18
C GLU A 101 -6.03 12.79 -11.72
N PRO A 102 -4.83 13.12 -12.20
CA PRO A 102 -3.72 12.19 -12.37
C PRO A 102 -2.90 11.96 -11.11
N TRP A 103 -2.45 10.70 -10.90
CA TRP A 103 -1.49 10.33 -9.87
C TRP A 103 -0.06 10.36 -10.41
N ALA A 104 0.87 10.93 -9.66
CA ALA A 104 2.30 10.92 -9.96
C ALA A 104 3.05 9.99 -8.98
N ASN A 105 4.22 9.48 -9.37
CA ASN A 105 5.07 8.76 -8.43
C ASN A 105 5.47 9.68 -7.28
N ALA A 106 5.26 9.23 -6.05
CA ALA A 106 5.57 10.00 -4.87
C ALA A 106 7.08 10.18 -4.70
N VAL A 107 7.47 11.37 -4.26
CA VAL A 107 8.82 11.70 -3.82
C VAL A 107 8.83 11.67 -2.29
N GLY A 108 9.82 10.99 -1.70
CA GLY A 108 9.94 10.83 -0.25
C GLY A 108 10.70 9.57 0.10
N THR A 109 11.00 9.39 1.38
CA THR A 109 11.75 8.22 1.86
C THR A 109 10.86 6.99 1.83
N GLY A 110 11.36 5.91 1.22
CA GLY A 110 10.62 4.65 1.10
C GLY A 110 9.54 4.63 0.02
N SER A 111 9.58 5.52 -0.99
CA SER A 111 8.57 5.59 -2.06
C SER A 111 8.40 4.29 -2.88
N THR A 112 9.33 3.35 -2.76
CA THR A 112 9.29 2.02 -3.40
C THR A 112 9.33 0.87 -2.39
N THR A 113 8.96 1.12 -1.15
CA THR A 113 8.90 0.10 -0.08
C THR A 113 7.50 0.04 0.53
N ASN A 114 7.26 -0.92 1.43
CA ASN A 114 6.00 -1.04 2.16
C ASN A 114 5.78 0.04 3.23
N THR A 115 6.80 0.89 3.47
CA THR A 115 6.74 2.00 4.42
C THR A 115 7.22 3.26 3.72
N PHE A 116 6.47 4.34 3.82
CA PHE A 116 6.70 5.61 3.16
C PHE A 116 6.61 6.76 4.14
N THR A 117 7.60 7.65 4.13
CA THR A 117 7.61 8.92 4.87
C THR A 117 7.32 10.04 3.89
N PRO A 118 6.16 10.71 3.98
CA PRO A 118 5.83 11.86 3.15
C PRO A 118 6.83 13.02 3.36
N PRO A 119 7.09 13.85 2.33
CA PRO A 119 7.80 15.11 2.54
C PRO A 119 7.05 16.02 3.49
N SER A 120 7.73 16.53 4.52
CA SER A 120 7.16 17.37 5.58
C SER A 120 7.77 18.77 5.67
N ALA A 121 8.58 19.17 4.68
CA ALA A 121 9.26 20.49 4.70
C ALA A 121 8.33 21.69 4.41
N THR A 122 7.18 21.47 3.80
CA THR A 122 6.25 22.52 3.38
C THR A 122 4.85 22.21 3.89
N PRO A 123 4.19 23.16 4.59
CA PRO A 123 2.81 22.99 5.01
C PRO A 123 1.85 22.74 3.85
N GLY A 124 0.84 21.91 4.07
CA GLY A 124 -0.17 21.59 3.07
C GLY A 124 -0.77 20.21 3.24
N THR A 125 -1.67 19.84 2.33
CA THR A 125 -2.30 18.52 2.28
C THR A 125 -1.92 17.84 0.97
N THR A 126 -1.45 16.61 1.06
CA THR A 126 -1.15 15.75 -0.10
C THR A 126 -1.81 14.40 0.11
N TYR A 127 -2.35 13.82 -0.95
CA TYR A 127 -2.99 12.51 -0.96
C TYR A 127 -2.01 11.46 -1.47
N TYR A 128 -2.07 10.27 -0.89
CA TYR A 128 -1.18 9.16 -1.23
C TYR A 128 -1.94 7.86 -1.39
N ARG A 129 -1.43 7.00 -2.26
CA ARG A 129 -1.79 5.58 -2.38
C ARG A 129 -0.54 4.78 -2.74
N VAL A 130 -0.55 3.48 -2.55
CA VAL A 130 0.53 2.59 -3.01
C VAL A 130 0.00 1.57 -4.00
N LEU A 131 0.75 1.37 -5.07
CA LEU A 131 0.59 0.30 -6.03
C LEU A 131 1.50 -0.85 -5.62
N VAL A 132 0.98 -2.08 -5.61
CA VAL A 132 1.74 -3.29 -5.27
C VAL A 132 1.67 -4.29 -6.41
N ASN A 133 2.82 -4.77 -6.85
CA ASN A 133 2.94 -5.75 -7.93
C ASN A 133 3.80 -6.94 -7.51
N ALA A 134 3.54 -8.10 -8.11
CA ALA A 134 4.37 -9.30 -8.04
C ALA A 134 4.97 -9.63 -9.41
N SER A 135 6.25 -9.99 -9.47
CA SER A 135 6.99 -10.13 -10.74
C SER A 135 6.75 -11.44 -11.48
N ASN A 136 6.33 -12.51 -10.80
CA ASN A 136 6.27 -13.87 -11.37
C ASN A 136 4.84 -14.42 -11.51
N SER A 137 3.85 -13.56 -11.56
CA SER A 137 2.46 -13.98 -11.71
C SER A 137 1.69 -12.97 -12.55
N ASP A 138 0.74 -13.45 -13.34
CA ASP A 138 -0.27 -12.62 -14.02
C ASP A 138 -1.32 -12.09 -13.02
N CYS A 139 -0.97 -12.03 -11.71
CA CYS A 139 -1.83 -11.49 -10.68
C CYS A 139 -2.05 -9.99 -10.91
N GLN A 140 -3.26 -9.54 -10.65
CA GLN A 140 -3.59 -8.12 -10.79
C GLN A 140 -2.81 -7.27 -9.79
N GLN A 141 -2.44 -6.06 -10.22
CA GLN A 141 -1.89 -5.04 -9.34
C GLN A 141 -2.88 -4.72 -8.23
N ALA A 142 -2.42 -4.74 -6.98
CA ALA A 142 -3.19 -4.25 -5.86
C ALA A 142 -2.94 -2.76 -5.63
N VAL A 143 -3.98 -2.04 -5.21
CA VAL A 143 -3.93 -0.60 -4.92
C VAL A 143 -4.49 -0.41 -3.51
N SER A 144 -3.79 0.37 -2.68
CA SER A 144 -4.28 0.71 -1.35
C SER A 144 -5.45 1.72 -1.39
N SER A 145 -6.10 1.90 -0.26
CA SER A 145 -6.94 3.08 -0.03
C SER A 145 -6.12 4.36 -0.15
N VAL A 146 -6.80 5.46 -0.47
CA VAL A 146 -6.21 6.80 -0.48
C VAL A 146 -6.16 7.31 0.96
N VAL A 147 -5.01 7.89 1.34
CA VAL A 147 -4.77 8.53 2.63
C VAL A 147 -4.17 9.91 2.44
N THR A 148 -4.17 10.73 3.50
CA THR A 148 -3.68 12.10 3.48
C THR A 148 -2.45 12.27 4.36
N ALA A 149 -1.49 13.09 3.92
CA ALA A 149 -0.53 13.74 4.80
C ALA A 149 -0.91 15.21 4.91
N ILE A 150 -1.14 15.67 6.14
CA ILE A 150 -1.42 17.05 6.47
C ILE A 150 -0.20 17.58 7.23
N ILE A 151 0.53 18.49 6.60
CA ILE A 151 1.69 19.14 7.21
C ILE A 151 1.27 20.52 7.70
N ILE A 152 1.39 20.70 8.99
CA ILE A 152 0.95 21.89 9.72
C ILE A 152 2.15 22.85 9.87
N PRO A 153 2.00 24.14 9.62
CA PRO A 153 3.08 25.10 9.90
C PRO A 153 3.39 25.16 11.40
N ASP A 154 4.66 25.34 11.76
CA ASP A 154 5.08 25.56 13.14
C ASP A 154 4.47 26.84 13.71
N ILE A 155 4.36 26.88 15.05
CA ILE A 155 3.92 28.10 15.73
C ILE A 155 5.01 29.16 15.63
N VAL A 156 4.63 30.35 15.17
CA VAL A 156 5.51 31.52 15.08
C VAL A 156 4.89 32.69 15.87
N VAL A 157 5.69 33.39 16.64
CA VAL A 157 5.27 34.63 17.28
C VAL A 157 5.41 35.77 16.25
N GLU A 158 4.28 36.19 15.67
CA GLU A 158 4.22 37.24 14.65
C GLU A 158 4.41 38.64 15.26
N THR A 159 3.79 38.88 16.40
CA THR A 159 3.92 40.15 17.13
C THR A 159 4.55 39.86 18.48
N GLN A 160 5.72 40.45 18.71
CA GLN A 160 6.42 40.40 19.98
C GLN A 160 5.77 41.30 21.01
N PRO A 161 5.80 40.96 22.31
CA PRO A 161 5.31 41.85 23.35
C PRO A 161 6.16 43.11 23.46
N THR A 162 5.52 44.20 23.81
CA THR A 162 6.19 45.49 24.03
C THR A 162 6.37 45.75 25.52
N ASN A 163 7.38 46.59 25.85
CA ASN A 163 7.63 46.98 27.21
C ASN A 163 6.45 47.82 27.75
N VAL A 164 6.11 47.57 29.00
CA VAL A 164 5.15 48.37 29.77
C VAL A 164 5.93 49.27 30.75
N ASN A 165 5.56 50.54 30.83
CA ASN A 165 6.12 51.48 31.76
C ASN A 165 4.99 52.33 32.36
N GLU A 166 4.52 51.94 33.54
CA GLU A 166 3.34 52.52 34.21
C GLU A 166 3.60 52.81 35.69
N CYS A 167 2.74 53.64 36.25
CA CYS A 167 2.77 53.91 37.70
C CYS A 167 2.09 52.79 38.46
N VAL A 168 2.30 52.76 39.77
CA VAL A 168 1.62 51.80 40.69
C VAL A 168 0.11 51.84 40.46
N GLY A 169 -0.48 50.68 40.16
CA GLY A 169 -1.90 50.53 39.87
C GLY A 169 -2.29 50.66 38.40
N GLY A 170 -1.32 50.81 37.49
CA GLY A 170 -1.51 50.77 36.04
C GLY A 170 -2.05 49.39 35.57
N LEU A 171 -2.70 49.39 34.39
CA LEU A 171 -3.39 48.23 33.82
C LEU A 171 -2.95 47.93 32.37
N ASP A 172 -1.80 48.45 31.98
CA ASP A 172 -1.27 48.19 30.65
C ASP A 172 -1.00 46.68 30.43
N GLN A 173 -1.21 46.21 29.24
CA GLN A 173 -1.07 44.80 28.90
C GLN A 173 0.06 44.58 27.90
N MET A 174 0.80 43.50 28.15
CA MET A 174 1.69 42.90 27.15
C MET A 174 0.90 41.89 26.32
N THR A 175 0.98 41.97 25.01
CA THR A 175 0.26 41.10 24.08
C THR A 175 1.20 40.43 23.09
N VAL A 176 0.86 39.23 22.63
CA VAL A 176 1.53 38.54 21.53
C VAL A 176 0.48 38.15 20.48
N ALA A 177 0.88 38.14 19.23
CA ALA A 177 0.13 37.49 18.15
C ALA A 177 0.96 36.34 17.57
N ILE A 178 0.30 35.27 17.25
CA ILE A 178 0.93 34.02 16.70
C ILE A 178 0.28 33.63 15.39
N SER A 179 1.01 32.85 14.59
CA SER A 179 0.50 32.10 13.44
C SER A 179 0.98 30.66 13.51
N GLY A 180 0.44 29.80 12.64
CA GLY A 180 0.80 28.38 12.61
C GLY A 180 0.23 27.57 13.78
N GLY A 181 0.72 26.33 13.89
CA GLY A 181 0.21 25.36 14.86
C GLY A 181 -1.17 24.82 14.52
N SER A 182 -1.68 23.93 15.34
CA SER A 182 -3.04 23.38 15.27
C SER A 182 -3.54 23.00 16.65
N GLY A 183 -4.87 22.88 16.78
CA GLY A 183 -5.49 22.49 18.04
C GLY A 183 -5.56 23.62 19.05
N LEU A 184 -5.55 23.29 20.35
CA LEU A 184 -5.61 24.25 21.43
C LEU A 184 -4.26 24.90 21.64
N ILE A 185 -4.21 26.22 21.51
CA ILE A 185 -3.02 27.01 21.80
C ILE A 185 -3.05 27.42 23.28
N SER A 186 -1.92 27.26 23.96
CA SER A 186 -1.74 27.69 25.35
C SER A 186 -0.62 28.71 25.46
N TYR A 187 -0.75 29.62 26.41
CA TYR A 187 0.23 30.66 26.68
C TYR A 187 0.68 30.59 28.13
N GLN A 188 1.96 30.83 28.38
CA GLN A 188 2.50 30.90 29.71
C GLN A 188 3.53 32.05 29.74
N TRP A 189 3.20 33.15 30.45
CA TRP A 189 4.13 34.21 30.74
C TRP A 189 5.06 33.80 31.88
N GLN A 190 6.33 34.21 31.80
CA GLN A 190 7.34 33.93 32.83
C GLN A 190 7.98 35.25 33.27
N SER A 191 8.42 35.31 34.55
CA SER A 191 9.16 36.40 35.13
C SER A 191 10.49 35.91 35.71
N SER A 192 11.50 36.80 35.77
CA SER A 192 12.82 36.54 36.38
C SER A 192 13.20 37.65 37.31
#